data_acc0a2b9c3a8f7828be01ffafe890f6d
#
_entry.id   acc0a2b9c3a8f7828be01ffafe890f6d
#
_cell.length_a   1.000
_cell.length_b   1.000
_cell.length_c   1.000
_cell.angle_alpha   90.00
_cell.angle_beta   90.00
_cell.angle_gamma   90.00
#
_symmetry.space_group_name_H-M   'P 1'
#
loop_
_entity.id
_entity.type
_entity.pdbx_description
1 polymer ?
#
loop_
_entity_poly.entity_id
_entity_poly.type
_entity_poly.pdbx_seq_one_letter_code
_entity_poly.pdbx_strand_id
1 'polypeptide(L)'
;MSLWKKISLGVLIVLVLLLGTVGFLVGTTTGLHLVFKAADRWVPGLEIGKVTGGWRDLTLDNVRYEQPGVAVTAGQFHLSVRLRCLWDSSLCVNDIALRDIYVAVDTKKMPPSAPVEEEDSGPLNLSTPYPITLSRVALHNVNVKIDDTAVSVRDFSTGLNWQEKNLTLTPTSLQGLLIALPKVAKVAREQVVEPKIDNPQPQEKPLGETMTDLFSQPVLPAMTDVHLPLNLNIQAFRGEQLRLTGDTDITVYNLLLKVSSIDGQMKLDALDIDSDQGKVSASGSAQLQDNWPVDITLAGTLNVDPMKGEKVQLKVGGRSA
;
A
#
# COMPACT_ATOMS: atom_id res chain seq x y z
N MET A 1 45.05 9.76 43.95
CA MET A 1 44.20 9.82 42.76
C MET A 1 43.11 10.84 43.00
N SER A 2 43.03 11.90 42.19
CA SER A 2 42.03 12.96 42.37
C SER A 2 40.62 12.41 42.24
N LEU A 3 39.67 12.98 42.96
CA LEU A 3 38.25 12.58 42.99
C LEU A 3 37.68 12.47 41.59
N TRP A 4 38.08 13.35 40.70
CA TRP A 4 37.72 13.38 39.27
C TRP A 4 38.11 12.08 38.53
N LYS A 5 39.28 11.52 38.79
CA LYS A 5 39.71 10.26 38.15
C LYS A 5 38.86 9.07 38.60
N LYS A 6 38.41 9.07 39.88
CA LYS A 6 37.50 8.02 40.38
C LYS A 6 36.08 8.14 39.76
N ILE A 7 35.58 9.36 39.62
CA ILE A 7 34.27 9.61 38.98
C ILE A 7 34.32 9.24 37.47
N SER A 8 35.35 9.69 36.75
CA SER A 8 35.56 9.35 35.35
C SER A 8 35.68 7.84 35.10
N LEU A 9 36.39 7.14 35.97
CA LEU A 9 36.52 5.66 35.93
C LEU A 9 35.16 4.98 36.19
N GLY A 10 34.39 5.49 37.16
CA GLY A 10 33.05 4.97 37.45
C GLY A 10 32.09 5.14 36.28
N VAL A 11 32.05 6.34 35.66
CA VAL A 11 31.24 6.61 34.45
C VAL A 11 31.67 5.72 33.30
N LEU A 12 32.97 5.51 33.08
CA LEU A 12 33.48 4.62 32.03
C LEU A 12 33.03 3.18 32.25
N ILE A 13 33.09 2.69 33.47
CA ILE A 13 32.65 1.32 33.82
C ILE A 13 31.14 1.17 33.57
N VAL A 14 30.32 2.12 33.99
CA VAL A 14 28.86 2.12 33.74
C VAL A 14 28.58 2.14 32.27
N LEU A 15 29.26 2.97 31.47
CA LEU A 15 29.10 3.05 30.02
C LEU A 15 29.50 1.73 29.33
N VAL A 16 30.60 1.11 29.73
CA VAL A 16 31.04 -0.20 29.21
C VAL A 16 30.05 -1.29 29.56
N LEU A 17 29.53 -1.32 30.79
CA LEU A 17 28.49 -2.26 31.19
C LEU A 17 27.19 -2.07 30.42
N LEU A 18 26.78 -0.82 30.19
CA LEU A 18 25.59 -0.49 29.45
C LEU A 18 25.73 -0.90 27.97
N LEU A 19 26.87 -0.57 27.35
CA LEU A 19 27.18 -1.00 25.98
C LEU A 19 27.30 -2.52 25.88
N GLY A 20 27.91 -3.18 26.88
CA GLY A 20 27.99 -4.63 26.95
C GLY A 20 26.62 -5.30 27.09
N THR A 21 25.76 -4.74 27.93
CA THR A 21 24.37 -5.23 28.09
C THR A 21 23.57 -5.06 26.82
N VAL A 22 23.61 -3.87 26.19
CA VAL A 22 22.96 -3.64 24.91
C VAL A 22 23.54 -4.54 23.83
N GLY A 23 24.86 -4.67 23.76
CA GLY A 23 25.53 -5.58 22.82
C GLY A 23 25.13 -7.04 23.02
N PHE A 24 24.98 -7.49 24.29
CA PHE A 24 24.49 -8.83 24.62
C PHE A 24 23.02 -9.01 24.20
N LEU A 25 22.13 -8.06 24.54
CA LEU A 25 20.71 -8.14 24.20
C LEU A 25 20.49 -8.12 22.69
N VAL A 26 21.26 -7.29 21.97
CA VAL A 26 21.14 -7.14 20.51
C VAL A 26 21.98 -8.18 19.75
N GLY A 27 23.13 -8.57 20.27
CA GLY A 27 24.09 -9.42 19.56
C GLY A 27 23.92 -10.93 19.76
N THR A 28 23.14 -11.36 20.77
CA THR A 28 22.99 -12.79 21.09
C THR A 28 21.55 -13.27 20.93
N THR A 29 21.41 -14.57 20.61
CA THR A 29 20.09 -15.23 20.54
C THR A 29 19.40 -15.24 21.91
N THR A 30 20.17 -15.45 23.00
CA THR A 30 19.63 -15.44 24.37
C THR A 30 19.14 -14.06 24.76
N GLY A 31 19.87 -12.99 24.40
CA GLY A 31 19.44 -11.60 24.63
C GLY A 31 18.17 -11.29 23.90
N LEU A 32 18.05 -11.69 22.63
CA LEU A 32 16.86 -11.53 21.82
C LEU A 32 15.63 -12.22 22.45
N HIS A 33 15.79 -13.47 22.92
CA HIS A 33 14.72 -14.18 23.63
C HIS A 33 14.26 -13.43 24.89
N LEU A 34 15.19 -12.81 25.63
CA LEU A 34 14.84 -11.98 26.79
C LEU A 34 14.05 -10.74 26.40
N VAL A 35 14.43 -10.08 25.30
CA VAL A 35 13.70 -8.90 24.78
C VAL A 35 12.28 -9.26 24.39
N PHE A 36 12.07 -10.35 23.64
CA PHE A 36 10.72 -10.79 23.25
C PHE A 36 9.89 -11.27 24.43
N LYS A 37 10.49 -11.96 25.40
CA LYS A 37 9.81 -12.34 26.64
C LYS A 37 9.43 -11.14 27.51
N ALA A 38 10.24 -10.07 27.47
CA ALA A 38 9.90 -8.81 28.11
C ALA A 38 8.77 -8.11 27.36
N ALA A 39 8.80 -8.08 26.02
CA ALA A 39 7.73 -7.50 25.18
C ALA A 39 6.38 -8.17 25.41
N ASP A 40 6.34 -9.50 25.47
CA ASP A 40 5.16 -10.31 25.82
C ASP A 40 4.57 -9.90 27.19
N ARG A 41 5.40 -9.51 28.14
CA ARG A 41 4.96 -9.07 29.47
C ARG A 41 4.55 -7.59 29.52
N TRP A 42 5.18 -6.74 28.71
CA TRP A 42 5.01 -5.28 28.79
C TRP A 42 4.01 -4.73 27.80
N VAL A 43 3.71 -5.48 26.72
CA VAL A 43 2.72 -5.08 25.73
C VAL A 43 1.41 -5.86 25.99
N PRO A 44 0.38 -5.22 26.54
CA PRO A 44 -0.87 -5.89 26.82
C PRO A 44 -1.48 -6.51 25.57
N GLY A 45 -1.85 -7.79 25.65
CA GLY A 45 -2.47 -8.51 24.53
C GLY A 45 -1.52 -9.07 23.48
N LEU A 46 -0.19 -8.91 23.65
CA LEU A 46 0.81 -9.55 22.79
C LEU A 46 1.21 -10.91 23.37
N GLU A 47 1.14 -11.95 22.57
CA GLU A 47 1.61 -13.30 22.88
C GLU A 47 2.53 -13.78 21.75
N ILE A 48 3.70 -14.31 22.09
CA ILE A 48 4.66 -14.85 21.13
C ILE A 48 4.96 -16.31 21.50
N GLY A 49 4.56 -17.24 20.63
CA GLY A 49 4.68 -18.67 20.90
C GLY A 49 6.13 -19.12 20.94
N LYS A 50 6.91 -18.86 19.90
CA LYS A 50 8.30 -19.31 19.80
C LYS A 50 9.15 -18.27 19.08
N VAL A 51 10.35 -18.06 19.62
CA VAL A 51 11.38 -17.20 19.00
C VAL A 51 12.58 -18.06 18.67
N THR A 52 13.05 -18.00 17.41
CA THR A 52 14.25 -18.72 16.97
C THR A 52 15.16 -17.80 16.16
N GLY A 53 16.45 -18.13 16.17
CA GLY A 53 17.45 -17.34 15.45
C GLY A 53 17.97 -16.14 16.24
N GLY A 54 18.44 -15.14 15.54
CA GLY A 54 19.02 -13.92 16.06
C GLY A 54 18.74 -12.74 15.13
N TRP A 55 19.30 -11.57 15.36
CA TRP A 55 19.05 -10.36 14.56
C TRP A 55 19.39 -10.50 13.08
N ARG A 56 20.27 -11.42 12.70
CA ARG A 56 20.61 -11.68 11.30
C ARG A 56 19.58 -12.54 10.60
N ASP A 57 18.89 -13.37 11.37
CA ASP A 57 17.95 -14.38 10.87
C ASP A 57 17.01 -14.73 12.01
N LEU A 58 15.93 -13.99 12.12
CA LEU A 58 14.93 -14.07 13.18
C LEU A 58 13.67 -14.74 12.66
N THR A 59 13.17 -15.71 13.39
CA THR A 59 11.85 -16.30 13.13
C THR A 59 11.04 -16.27 14.42
N LEU A 60 9.82 -15.73 14.31
CA LEU A 60 8.78 -15.74 15.33
C LEU A 60 7.66 -16.64 14.84
N ASP A 61 7.26 -17.61 15.65
CA ASP A 61 6.15 -18.50 15.34
C ASP A 61 4.98 -18.23 16.29
N ASN A 62 3.76 -18.24 15.76
CA ASN A 62 2.51 -18.06 16.49
C ASN A 62 2.48 -16.74 17.29
N VAL A 63 2.56 -15.64 16.59
CA VAL A 63 2.41 -14.30 17.17
C VAL A 63 0.92 -13.97 17.21
N ARG A 64 0.43 -13.53 18.35
CA ARG A 64 -0.93 -13.09 18.58
C ARG A 64 -0.94 -11.74 19.27
N TYR A 65 -1.81 -10.87 18.83
CA TYR A 65 -2.03 -9.57 19.44
C TYR A 65 -3.52 -9.30 19.53
N GLU A 66 -4.04 -9.06 20.73
CA GLU A 66 -5.44 -8.79 20.98
C GLU A 66 -5.63 -7.51 21.78
N GLN A 67 -6.46 -6.63 21.23
CA GLN A 67 -6.92 -5.39 21.87
C GLN A 67 -8.43 -5.25 21.62
N PRO A 68 -9.16 -4.45 22.42
CA PRO A 68 -10.57 -4.19 22.17
C PRO A 68 -10.80 -3.68 20.73
N GLY A 69 -11.54 -4.47 19.92
CA GLY A 69 -11.82 -4.17 18.53
C GLY A 69 -10.73 -4.56 17.53
N VAL A 70 -9.56 -5.06 17.94
CA VAL A 70 -8.48 -5.49 17.03
C VAL A 70 -7.92 -6.83 17.48
N ALA A 71 -7.90 -7.80 16.59
CA ALA A 71 -7.22 -9.07 16.78
C ALA A 71 -6.31 -9.34 15.58
N VAL A 72 -5.03 -9.63 15.85
CA VAL A 72 -4.02 -9.95 14.84
C VAL A 72 -3.36 -11.27 15.21
N THR A 73 -3.29 -12.18 14.27
CA THR A 73 -2.49 -13.40 14.41
C THR A 73 -1.58 -13.58 13.22
N ALA A 74 -0.37 -14.06 13.46
CA ALA A 74 0.58 -14.45 12.42
C ALA A 74 1.15 -15.83 12.77
N GLY A 75 1.02 -16.77 11.84
CA GLY A 75 1.57 -18.11 12.01
C GLY A 75 3.09 -18.08 12.06
N GLN A 76 3.70 -17.31 11.16
CA GLN A 76 5.14 -17.14 11.12
C GLN A 76 5.53 -15.75 10.63
N PHE A 77 6.50 -15.15 11.32
CA PHE A 77 7.23 -13.95 10.87
C PHE A 77 8.70 -14.30 10.75
N HIS A 78 9.30 -14.01 9.61
CA HIS A 78 10.72 -14.19 9.34
C HIS A 78 11.36 -12.87 8.93
N LEU A 79 12.51 -12.55 9.50
CA LEU A 79 13.30 -11.36 9.21
C LEU A 79 14.77 -11.74 9.05
N SER A 80 15.36 -11.41 7.91
CA SER A 80 16.79 -11.58 7.65
C SER A 80 17.45 -10.25 7.32
N VAL A 81 18.46 -9.85 8.10
CA VAL A 81 19.14 -8.56 7.97
C VAL A 81 20.63 -8.77 7.73
N ARG A 82 21.19 -8.01 6.78
CA ARG A 82 22.62 -7.99 6.50
C ARG A 82 23.29 -6.86 7.26
N LEU A 83 23.76 -7.14 8.48
CA LEU A 83 24.38 -6.13 9.35
C LEU A 83 25.66 -5.50 8.76
N ARG A 84 26.33 -6.17 7.80
CA ARG A 84 27.54 -5.64 7.16
C ARG A 84 27.31 -4.33 6.43
N CYS A 85 26.09 -4.12 5.87
CA CYS A 85 25.73 -2.87 5.18
C CYS A 85 25.76 -1.64 6.11
N LEU A 86 25.63 -1.84 7.43
CA LEU A 86 25.69 -0.74 8.39
C LEU A 86 27.07 -0.05 8.39
N TRP A 87 28.13 -0.76 8.04
CA TRP A 87 29.46 -0.18 7.88
C TRP A 87 29.54 0.76 6.69
N ASP A 88 28.69 0.53 5.67
CA ASP A 88 28.56 1.36 4.48
C ASP A 88 27.44 2.40 4.64
N SER A 89 27.02 2.69 5.89
CA SER A 89 25.93 3.60 6.22
C SER A 89 24.66 3.31 5.41
N SER A 90 24.33 2.02 5.22
CA SER A 90 23.13 1.56 4.50
C SER A 90 22.40 0.49 5.29
N LEU A 91 21.07 0.40 5.12
CA LEU A 91 20.23 -0.63 5.72
C LEU A 91 19.87 -1.67 4.67
N CYS A 92 20.35 -2.90 4.86
CA CYS A 92 20.03 -4.00 3.96
C CYS A 92 19.23 -5.07 4.70
N VAL A 93 17.98 -5.24 4.28
CA VAL A 93 17.14 -6.35 4.72
C VAL A 93 17.04 -7.35 3.57
N ASN A 94 17.47 -8.58 3.80
CA ASN A 94 17.46 -9.60 2.76
C ASN A 94 16.07 -10.18 2.56
N ASP A 95 15.37 -10.47 3.65
CA ASP A 95 14.06 -11.12 3.61
C ASP A 95 13.18 -10.66 4.77
N ILE A 96 11.95 -10.31 4.45
CA ILE A 96 10.83 -10.16 5.38
C ILE A 96 9.74 -11.08 4.85
N ALA A 97 9.41 -12.13 5.59
CA ALA A 97 8.33 -13.03 5.21
C ALA A 97 7.32 -13.17 6.33
N LEU A 98 6.04 -13.04 6.00
CA LEU A 98 4.93 -13.26 6.90
C LEU A 98 4.01 -14.33 6.31
N ARG A 99 3.57 -15.26 7.15
CA ARG A 99 2.70 -16.37 6.75
C ARG A 99 1.52 -16.50 7.69
N ASP A 100 0.40 -16.90 7.11
CA ASP A 100 -0.84 -17.18 7.84
C ASP A 100 -1.25 -16.02 8.75
N ILE A 101 -1.40 -14.84 8.12
CA ILE A 101 -1.79 -13.61 8.79
C ILE A 101 -3.31 -13.55 8.81
N TYR A 102 -3.87 -13.34 9.99
CA TYR A 102 -5.26 -13.01 10.16
C TYR A 102 -5.40 -11.73 10.98
N VAL A 103 -6.10 -10.76 10.42
CA VAL A 103 -6.41 -9.47 11.06
C VAL A 103 -7.93 -9.33 11.13
N ALA A 104 -8.48 -9.13 12.31
CA ALA A 104 -9.89 -8.79 12.51
C ALA A 104 -9.99 -7.45 13.21
N VAL A 105 -10.76 -6.54 12.59
CA VAL A 105 -11.04 -5.21 13.12
C VAL A 105 -12.55 -5.05 13.25
N ASP A 106 -13.02 -4.79 14.47
CA ASP A 106 -14.40 -4.46 14.78
C ASP A 106 -14.44 -3.01 15.27
N THR A 107 -14.82 -2.10 14.37
CA THR A 107 -14.80 -0.65 14.65
C THR A 107 -15.75 -0.27 15.79
N LYS A 108 -16.79 -1.06 16.02
CA LYS A 108 -17.80 -0.83 17.08
C LYS A 108 -17.25 -1.11 18.48
N LYS A 109 -16.19 -1.92 18.57
CA LYS A 109 -15.55 -2.28 19.84
C LYS A 109 -14.29 -1.46 20.14
N MET A 110 -13.88 -0.60 19.19
CA MET A 110 -12.76 0.30 19.43
C MET A 110 -13.12 1.38 20.43
N PRO A 111 -12.21 1.74 21.35
CA PRO A 111 -12.39 2.91 22.19
C PRO A 111 -12.50 4.17 21.29
N PRO A 112 -13.35 5.16 21.68
CA PRO A 112 -13.47 6.38 20.90
C PRO A 112 -12.08 7.04 20.76
N SER A 113 -11.69 7.30 19.51
CA SER A 113 -10.45 8.01 19.22
C SER A 113 -10.51 9.40 19.84
N ALA A 114 -9.47 9.79 20.55
CA ALA A 114 -9.30 11.20 20.90
C ALA A 114 -9.30 12.03 19.60
N PRO A 115 -9.92 13.23 19.59
CA PRO A 115 -9.85 14.10 18.43
C PRO A 115 -8.37 14.27 18.05
N VAL A 116 -8.02 13.82 16.85
CA VAL A 116 -6.69 14.13 16.28
C VAL A 116 -6.77 15.62 15.96
N GLU A 117 -6.05 16.45 16.71
CA GLU A 117 -5.77 17.81 16.26
C GLU A 117 -5.06 17.64 14.91
N GLU A 118 -5.68 18.12 13.84
CA GLU A 118 -5.05 18.24 12.53
C GLU A 118 -3.92 19.26 12.70
N GLU A 119 -2.77 18.81 13.15
CA GLU A 119 -1.55 19.59 12.98
C GLU A 119 -1.38 19.76 11.47
N ASP A 120 -1.36 21.02 11.06
CA ASP A 120 -1.09 21.42 9.67
C ASP A 120 0.34 20.97 9.33
N SER A 121 0.44 19.67 9.02
CA SER A 121 1.68 19.02 8.63
C SER A 121 2.01 19.55 7.24
N GLY A 122 2.97 20.49 7.19
CA GLY A 122 3.52 21.02 5.94
C GLY A 122 3.85 19.91 4.94
N PRO A 123 4.25 20.24 3.72
CA PRO A 123 4.39 19.27 2.65
C PRO A 123 5.25 18.08 3.09
N LEU A 124 4.66 16.87 3.04
CA LEU A 124 5.33 15.61 3.38
C LEU A 124 6.60 15.48 2.52
N ASN A 125 7.76 15.57 3.15
CA ASN A 125 9.04 15.32 2.49
C ASN A 125 9.53 13.92 2.86
N LEU A 126 9.27 12.95 1.98
CA LEU A 126 9.67 11.56 2.17
C LEU A 126 11.10 11.38 1.60
N SER A 127 12.10 11.57 2.42
CA SER A 127 13.48 11.27 2.05
C SER A 127 14.18 10.48 3.15
N THR A 128 15.05 9.56 2.75
CA THR A 128 15.88 8.79 3.69
C THR A 128 17.29 9.35 3.73
N PRO A 129 17.87 9.55 4.93
CA PRO A 129 19.25 9.99 5.07
C PRO A 129 20.26 8.91 4.67
N TYR A 130 19.83 7.65 4.65
CA TYR A 130 20.66 6.48 4.30
C TYR A 130 19.95 5.59 3.29
N PRO A 131 20.69 4.95 2.36
CA PRO A 131 20.11 3.97 1.45
C PRO A 131 19.48 2.80 2.20
N ILE A 132 18.26 2.44 1.82
CA ILE A 132 17.52 1.29 2.35
C ILE A 132 17.27 0.31 1.22
N THR A 133 17.70 -0.92 1.37
CA THR A 133 17.44 -2.01 0.44
C THR A 133 16.67 -3.12 1.15
N LEU A 134 15.45 -3.40 0.67
CA LEU A 134 14.71 -4.61 1.03
C LEU A 134 14.75 -5.55 -0.18
N SER A 135 15.55 -6.61 -0.10
CA SER A 135 15.71 -7.51 -1.25
C SER A 135 14.45 -8.30 -1.54
N ARG A 136 13.72 -8.68 -0.49
CA ARG A 136 12.46 -9.40 -0.60
C ARG A 136 11.54 -9.08 0.58
N VAL A 137 10.29 -8.80 0.28
CA VAL A 137 9.16 -8.80 1.21
C VAL A 137 8.14 -9.78 0.66
N ALA A 138 7.76 -10.78 1.44
CA ALA A 138 6.82 -11.82 1.03
C ALA A 138 5.70 -11.97 2.06
N LEU A 139 4.47 -12.00 1.56
CA LEU A 139 3.27 -12.29 2.36
C LEU A 139 2.59 -13.51 1.76
N HIS A 140 2.28 -14.49 2.61
CA HIS A 140 1.56 -15.69 2.23
C HIS A 140 0.33 -15.87 3.10
N ASN A 141 -0.82 -16.12 2.46
CA ASN A 141 -2.08 -16.40 3.14
C ASN A 141 -2.47 -15.31 4.15
N VAL A 142 -2.75 -14.10 3.63
CA VAL A 142 -3.18 -12.94 4.43
C VAL A 142 -4.70 -12.83 4.35
N ASN A 143 -5.34 -12.75 5.50
CA ASN A 143 -6.78 -12.56 5.62
C ASN A 143 -7.05 -11.39 6.56
N VAL A 144 -7.72 -10.37 6.06
CA VAL A 144 -8.09 -9.16 6.79
C VAL A 144 -9.60 -9.03 6.77
N LYS A 145 -10.21 -8.92 7.94
CA LYS A 145 -11.62 -8.66 8.09
C LYS A 145 -11.81 -7.34 8.83
N ILE A 146 -12.50 -6.40 8.21
CA ILE A 146 -12.85 -5.11 8.81
C ILE A 146 -14.36 -4.98 8.76
N ASP A 147 -15.01 -5.12 9.91
CA ASP A 147 -16.47 -5.22 10.06
C ASP A 147 -17.05 -6.26 9.08
N ASP A 148 -17.79 -5.83 8.05
CA ASP A 148 -18.42 -6.69 7.04
C ASP A 148 -17.60 -6.81 5.76
N THR A 149 -16.45 -6.14 5.65
CA THR A 149 -15.52 -6.23 4.51
C THR A 149 -14.45 -7.27 4.79
N ALA A 150 -14.21 -8.16 3.83
CA ALA A 150 -13.11 -9.12 3.92
C ALA A 150 -12.15 -8.97 2.74
N VAL A 151 -10.86 -8.99 3.05
CA VAL A 151 -9.78 -8.97 2.06
C VAL A 151 -8.88 -10.17 2.30
N SER A 152 -8.64 -10.96 1.27
CA SER A 152 -7.67 -12.05 1.35
C SER A 152 -6.64 -11.95 0.21
N VAL A 153 -5.40 -12.27 0.53
CA VAL A 153 -4.28 -12.32 -0.41
C VAL A 153 -3.59 -13.68 -0.23
N ARG A 154 -3.47 -14.44 -1.33
CA ARG A 154 -2.78 -15.72 -1.28
C ARG A 154 -1.27 -15.52 -1.22
N ASP A 155 -0.71 -14.78 -2.17
CA ASP A 155 0.72 -14.54 -2.28
C ASP A 155 0.98 -13.10 -2.72
N PHE A 156 1.91 -12.45 -2.02
CA PHE A 156 2.45 -11.16 -2.41
C PHE A 156 3.96 -11.17 -2.24
N SER A 157 4.68 -10.67 -3.22
CA SER A 157 6.12 -10.47 -3.08
C SER A 157 6.58 -9.20 -3.77
N THR A 158 7.51 -8.51 -3.15
CA THR A 158 8.14 -7.31 -3.68
C THR A 158 9.55 -7.16 -3.11
N GLY A 159 10.32 -6.26 -3.65
CA GLY A 159 11.50 -5.70 -3.02
C GLY A 159 11.55 -4.20 -3.30
N LEU A 160 12.37 -3.47 -2.59
CA LEU A 160 12.53 -2.04 -2.81
C LEU A 160 13.95 -1.56 -2.56
N ASN A 161 14.30 -0.49 -3.27
CA ASN A 161 15.48 0.32 -3.01
C ASN A 161 15.00 1.77 -2.80
N TRP A 162 15.36 2.33 -1.66
CA TRP A 162 15.01 3.70 -1.32
C TRP A 162 16.28 4.47 -0.98
N GLN A 163 16.56 5.51 -1.75
CA GLN A 163 17.70 6.38 -1.56
C GLN A 163 17.28 7.83 -1.76
N GLU A 164 17.46 8.64 -0.72
CA GLU A 164 16.99 10.02 -0.71
C GLU A 164 15.51 10.08 -1.06
N LYS A 165 15.14 10.75 -2.15
CA LYS A 165 13.76 10.85 -2.65
C LYS A 165 13.40 9.77 -3.66
N ASN A 166 14.34 8.88 -4.03
CA ASN A 166 14.12 7.90 -5.09
C ASN A 166 13.72 6.54 -4.50
N LEU A 167 12.49 6.15 -4.71
CA LEU A 167 11.95 4.85 -4.33
C LEU A 167 11.74 3.98 -5.58
N THR A 168 12.47 2.87 -5.65
CA THR A 168 12.29 1.87 -6.71
C THR A 168 11.70 0.61 -6.13
N LEU A 169 10.52 0.20 -6.62
CA LEU A 169 9.97 -1.13 -6.39
C LEU A 169 10.53 -2.07 -7.45
N THR A 170 11.19 -3.13 -7.00
CA THR A 170 11.63 -4.22 -7.87
C THR A 170 10.41 -5.00 -8.39
N PRO A 171 10.56 -5.97 -9.31
CA PRO A 171 9.42 -6.70 -9.80
C PRO A 171 8.55 -7.25 -8.66
N THR A 172 7.30 -6.81 -8.64
CA THR A 172 6.31 -7.11 -7.60
C THR A 172 5.29 -8.08 -8.17
N SER A 173 4.88 -9.07 -7.40
CA SER A 173 3.81 -10.01 -7.74
C SER A 173 2.74 -10.05 -6.67
N LEU A 174 1.47 -10.11 -7.11
CA LEU A 174 0.29 -10.25 -6.28
C LEU A 174 -0.60 -11.34 -6.86
N GLN A 175 -0.88 -12.38 -6.10
CA GLN A 175 -1.69 -13.50 -6.55
C GLN A 175 -2.85 -13.77 -5.61
N GLY A 176 -4.01 -14.03 -6.19
CA GLY A 176 -5.18 -14.46 -5.45
C GLY A 176 -5.71 -13.41 -4.47
N LEU A 177 -5.76 -12.13 -4.88
CA LEU A 177 -6.47 -11.11 -4.13
C LEU A 177 -7.98 -11.32 -4.25
N LEU A 178 -8.67 -11.39 -3.12
CA LEU A 178 -10.12 -11.36 -3.04
C LEU A 178 -10.54 -10.23 -2.11
N ILE A 179 -11.35 -9.31 -2.61
CA ILE A 179 -12.01 -8.26 -1.83
C ILE A 179 -13.50 -8.56 -1.84
N ALA A 180 -14.04 -8.89 -0.68
CA ALA A 180 -15.46 -9.12 -0.48
C ALA A 180 -16.07 -7.92 0.24
N LEU A 181 -16.88 -7.15 -0.48
CA LEU A 181 -17.63 -6.02 0.04
C LEU A 181 -19.00 -6.50 0.55
N PRO A 182 -19.55 -5.87 1.58
CA PRO A 182 -20.90 -6.15 2.01
C PRO A 182 -21.87 -5.81 0.87
N LYS A 183 -22.82 -6.72 0.61
CA LYS A 183 -23.92 -6.41 -0.32
C LYS A 183 -24.83 -5.38 0.35
N VAL A 184 -25.01 -4.24 -0.30
CA VAL A 184 -25.98 -3.25 0.15
C VAL A 184 -27.35 -3.88 0.01
N ALA A 185 -28.02 -4.17 1.15
CA ALA A 185 -29.41 -4.58 1.11
C ALA A 185 -30.16 -3.50 0.34
N LYS A 186 -30.72 -3.85 -0.83
CA LYS A 186 -31.62 -2.96 -1.56
C LYS A 186 -32.78 -2.69 -0.62
N VAL A 187 -32.70 -1.59 0.13
CA VAL A 187 -33.86 -1.05 0.80
C VAL A 187 -34.84 -0.82 -0.34
N ALA A 188 -35.91 -1.62 -0.31
CA ALA A 188 -37.02 -1.42 -1.24
C ALA A 188 -37.34 0.08 -1.18
N ARG A 189 -37.06 0.82 -2.26
CA ARG A 189 -37.52 2.19 -2.37
C ARG A 189 -39.04 2.09 -2.26
N GLU A 190 -39.55 2.38 -1.09
CA GLU A 190 -40.94 2.79 -0.95
C GLU A 190 -41.14 3.83 -2.03
N GLN A 191 -42.09 3.56 -2.93
CA GLN A 191 -42.47 4.46 -3.99
C GLN A 191 -42.82 5.79 -3.34
N VAL A 192 -41.85 6.70 -3.31
CA VAL A 192 -42.16 8.12 -3.18
C VAL A 192 -42.94 8.45 -4.43
N VAL A 193 -44.23 8.60 -4.26
CA VAL A 193 -45.14 9.13 -5.29
C VAL A 193 -44.59 10.51 -5.66
N GLU A 194 -43.89 10.58 -6.79
CA GLU A 194 -43.46 11.87 -7.34
C GLU A 194 -44.71 12.67 -7.66
N PRO A 195 -44.82 13.90 -7.16
CA PRO A 195 -45.84 14.82 -7.69
C PRO A 195 -45.56 15.03 -9.18
N LYS A 196 -46.55 14.74 -10.00
CA LYS A 196 -46.53 15.08 -11.44
C LYS A 196 -46.27 16.58 -11.59
N ILE A 197 -45.02 16.94 -11.87
CA ILE A 197 -44.68 18.24 -12.41
C ILE A 197 -44.74 18.07 -13.91
N ASP A 198 -45.70 18.71 -14.52
CA ASP A 198 -45.77 18.92 -15.98
C ASP A 198 -44.51 19.66 -16.40
N ASN A 199 -43.49 18.93 -16.82
CA ASN A 199 -42.30 19.49 -17.44
C ASN A 199 -42.44 19.35 -18.95
N PRO A 200 -42.30 20.42 -19.74
CA PRO A 200 -42.28 20.30 -21.20
C PRO A 200 -41.15 19.37 -21.62
N GLN A 201 -41.45 18.42 -22.49
CA GLN A 201 -40.49 17.47 -23.05
C GLN A 201 -39.20 18.18 -23.47
N PRO A 202 -38.02 17.72 -22.95
CA PRO A 202 -36.76 18.19 -23.50
C PRO A 202 -36.71 17.78 -24.99
N GLN A 203 -36.60 18.73 -25.88
CA GLN A 203 -36.27 18.45 -27.27
C GLN A 203 -34.97 17.70 -27.30
N GLU A 204 -34.99 16.47 -27.82
CA GLU A 204 -33.78 15.69 -28.07
C GLU A 204 -32.88 16.45 -29.03
N LYS A 205 -31.86 17.13 -28.52
CA LYS A 205 -30.81 17.74 -29.36
C LYS A 205 -30.08 16.61 -30.10
N PRO A 206 -29.76 16.82 -31.40
CA PRO A 206 -28.97 15.83 -32.16
C PRO A 206 -27.69 15.49 -31.41
N LEU A 207 -27.30 14.21 -31.38
CA LEU A 207 -26.14 13.69 -30.65
C LEU A 207 -24.86 14.49 -30.94
N GLY A 208 -24.70 15.01 -32.17
CA GLY A 208 -23.56 15.83 -32.57
C GLY A 208 -23.50 17.21 -31.90
N GLU A 209 -24.64 17.87 -31.64
CA GLU A 209 -24.66 19.15 -30.93
C GLU A 209 -24.40 18.94 -29.42
N THR A 210 -24.92 17.86 -28.84
CA THR A 210 -24.69 17.51 -27.45
C THR A 210 -23.24 17.19 -27.21
N MET A 211 -22.58 16.49 -28.14
CA MET A 211 -21.14 16.22 -28.08
C MET A 211 -20.31 17.50 -28.21
N THR A 212 -20.69 18.39 -29.14
CA THR A 212 -19.97 19.67 -29.34
C THR A 212 -20.10 20.55 -28.09
N ASP A 213 -21.27 20.62 -27.47
CA ASP A 213 -21.49 21.36 -26.22
C ASP A 213 -20.71 20.75 -25.06
N LEU A 214 -20.60 19.43 -24.99
CA LEU A 214 -19.86 18.71 -23.95
C LEU A 214 -18.33 18.98 -24.03
N PHE A 215 -17.80 19.11 -25.25
CA PHE A 215 -16.38 19.37 -25.50
C PHE A 215 -16.04 20.86 -25.68
N SER A 216 -17.02 21.74 -25.68
CA SER A 216 -16.81 23.21 -25.74
C SER A 216 -16.43 23.81 -24.36
N GLN A 217 -16.71 23.11 -23.28
CA GLN A 217 -16.25 23.48 -21.94
C GLN A 217 -15.00 22.66 -21.58
N PRO A 218 -14.05 23.22 -20.83
CA PRO A 218 -12.92 22.44 -20.38
C PRO A 218 -13.43 21.23 -19.58
N VAL A 219 -13.18 20.04 -20.09
CA VAL A 219 -13.64 18.75 -19.51
C VAL A 219 -13.01 18.51 -18.13
N LEU A 220 -11.89 19.17 -17.86
CA LEU A 220 -11.18 19.11 -16.57
C LEU A 220 -11.17 20.51 -15.95
N PRO A 221 -11.60 20.64 -14.69
CA PRO A 221 -11.41 21.89 -13.95
C PRO A 221 -9.92 22.21 -13.83
N ALA A 222 -9.57 23.47 -13.63
CA ALA A 222 -8.19 23.86 -13.34
C ALA A 222 -7.67 23.02 -12.17
N MET A 223 -6.68 22.17 -12.45
CA MET A 223 -6.08 21.27 -11.45
C MET A 223 -4.96 22.02 -10.73
N THR A 224 -4.93 21.89 -9.41
CA THR A 224 -3.81 22.39 -8.59
C THR A 224 -2.58 21.51 -8.83
N ASP A 225 -1.40 22.13 -8.87
CA ASP A 225 -0.14 21.40 -8.99
C ASP A 225 0.01 20.37 -7.87
N VAL A 226 0.31 19.15 -8.25
CA VAL A 226 0.58 18.06 -7.30
C VAL A 226 2.08 17.81 -7.23
N HIS A 227 2.63 18.07 -6.06
CA HIS A 227 4.02 17.79 -5.77
C HIS A 227 4.13 16.43 -5.10
N LEU A 228 4.65 15.46 -5.82
CA LEU A 228 4.93 14.15 -5.23
C LEU A 228 6.07 14.26 -4.22
N PRO A 229 5.92 13.71 -3.00
CA PRO A 229 6.94 13.81 -1.96
C PRO A 229 8.20 12.99 -2.25
N LEU A 230 8.16 12.14 -3.28
CA LEU A 230 9.25 11.25 -3.70
C LEU A 230 9.14 10.91 -5.19
N ASN A 231 10.26 10.53 -5.78
CA ASN A 231 10.33 9.91 -7.09
C ASN A 231 10.03 8.42 -6.97
N LEU A 232 9.11 7.91 -7.76
CA LEU A 232 8.67 6.50 -7.72
C LEU A 232 9.02 5.80 -9.03
N ASN A 233 9.59 4.60 -8.92
CA ASN A 233 9.81 3.72 -10.07
C ASN A 233 9.28 2.31 -9.76
N ILE A 234 8.17 1.92 -10.38
CA ILE A 234 7.63 0.58 -10.33
C ILE A 234 8.11 -0.17 -11.57
N GLN A 235 9.15 -0.99 -11.42
CA GLN A 235 9.76 -1.71 -12.55
C GLN A 235 8.76 -2.66 -13.23
N ALA A 236 7.99 -3.39 -12.46
CA ALA A 236 6.87 -4.19 -12.91
C ALA A 236 6.01 -4.60 -11.70
N PHE A 237 4.73 -4.34 -11.76
CA PHE A 237 3.74 -4.94 -10.86
C PHE A 237 2.91 -5.93 -11.67
N ARG A 238 2.88 -7.18 -11.25
CA ARG A 238 2.08 -8.25 -11.85
C ARG A 238 1.03 -8.71 -10.87
N GLY A 239 -0.23 -8.67 -11.30
CA GLY A 239 -1.37 -9.20 -10.56
C GLY A 239 -1.98 -10.39 -11.28
N GLU A 240 -2.31 -11.44 -10.55
CA GLU A 240 -2.96 -12.64 -11.09
C GLU A 240 -4.14 -13.04 -10.21
N GLN A 241 -5.27 -13.37 -10.83
CA GLN A 241 -6.48 -13.84 -10.14
C GLN A 241 -6.95 -12.86 -9.05
N LEU A 242 -7.18 -11.59 -9.44
CA LEU A 242 -7.70 -10.57 -8.54
C LEU A 242 -9.22 -10.55 -8.67
N ARG A 243 -9.94 -10.66 -7.56
CA ARG A 243 -11.41 -10.67 -7.53
C ARG A 243 -11.96 -9.62 -6.58
N LEU A 244 -12.95 -8.90 -7.07
CA LEU A 244 -13.82 -8.05 -6.27
C LEU A 244 -15.21 -8.66 -6.30
N THR A 245 -15.81 -8.87 -5.12
CA THR A 245 -17.18 -9.39 -4.98
C THR A 245 -18.00 -8.46 -4.12
N GLY A 246 -19.29 -8.31 -4.44
CA GLY A 246 -20.19 -7.38 -3.76
C GLY A 246 -21.45 -7.18 -4.56
N ASP A 247 -21.84 -5.93 -4.78
CA ASP A 247 -22.96 -5.59 -5.68
C ASP A 247 -22.58 -5.83 -7.16
N THR A 248 -21.31 -5.78 -7.48
CA THR A 248 -20.75 -6.14 -8.79
C THR A 248 -19.57 -7.06 -8.57
N ASP A 249 -19.56 -8.17 -9.28
CA ASP A 249 -18.44 -9.11 -9.28
C ASP A 249 -17.52 -8.80 -10.47
N ILE A 250 -16.23 -8.62 -10.22
CA ILE A 250 -15.21 -8.35 -11.23
C ILE A 250 -14.03 -9.31 -10.99
N THR A 251 -13.57 -9.95 -12.06
CA THR A 251 -12.38 -10.81 -12.02
C THR A 251 -11.33 -10.29 -12.99
N VAL A 252 -10.17 -9.90 -12.47
CA VAL A 252 -8.99 -9.61 -13.26
C VAL A 252 -8.09 -10.83 -13.27
N TYR A 253 -7.91 -11.42 -14.44
CA TYR A 253 -7.08 -12.61 -14.62
C TYR A 253 -5.60 -12.26 -14.58
N ASN A 254 -5.22 -11.19 -15.29
CA ASN A 254 -3.86 -10.69 -15.34
C ASN A 254 -3.83 -9.16 -15.34
N LEU A 255 -2.89 -8.62 -14.58
CA LEU A 255 -2.57 -7.19 -14.52
C LEU A 255 -1.06 -7.01 -14.65
N LEU A 256 -0.62 -6.16 -15.55
CA LEU A 256 0.76 -5.66 -15.62
C LEU A 256 0.74 -4.14 -15.50
N LEU A 257 1.53 -3.59 -14.58
CA LEU A 257 1.72 -2.14 -14.44
C LEU A 257 3.22 -1.84 -14.39
N LYS A 258 3.67 -0.90 -15.23
CA LYS A 258 5.00 -0.29 -15.18
C LYS A 258 4.84 1.21 -15.23
N VAL A 259 5.28 1.88 -14.18
CA VAL A 259 5.13 3.33 -14.05
C VAL A 259 6.33 3.91 -13.34
N SER A 260 6.74 5.08 -13.78
CA SER A 260 7.74 5.89 -13.10
C SER A 260 7.27 7.33 -12.94
N SER A 261 7.75 7.97 -11.88
CA SER A 261 7.52 9.39 -11.63
C SER A 261 8.82 10.02 -11.15
N ILE A 262 9.26 11.05 -11.84
CA ILE A 262 10.48 11.80 -11.53
C ILE A 262 10.13 13.29 -11.61
N ASP A 263 10.32 14.02 -10.52
CA ASP A 263 10.11 15.46 -10.44
C ASP A 263 8.76 15.94 -11.02
N GLY A 264 7.68 15.21 -10.68
CA GLY A 264 6.32 15.51 -11.13
C GLY A 264 5.98 15.02 -12.54
N GLN A 265 6.95 14.49 -13.28
CA GLN A 265 6.68 13.81 -14.56
C GLN A 265 6.36 12.35 -14.32
N MET A 266 5.15 11.94 -14.67
CA MET A 266 4.73 10.53 -14.66
C MET A 266 4.86 9.93 -16.05
N LYS A 267 5.41 8.72 -16.11
CA LYS A 267 5.46 7.90 -17.32
C LYS A 267 4.86 6.54 -17.04
N LEU A 268 3.80 6.24 -17.76
CA LEU A 268 3.16 4.94 -17.78
C LEU A 268 3.74 4.15 -18.96
N ASP A 269 4.73 3.30 -18.67
CA ASP A 269 5.36 2.49 -19.71
C ASP A 269 4.44 1.37 -20.20
N ALA A 270 3.65 0.78 -19.30
CA ALA A 270 2.65 -0.22 -19.64
C ALA A 270 1.61 -0.34 -18.52
N LEU A 271 0.35 -0.42 -18.91
CA LEU A 271 -0.76 -0.94 -18.11
C LEU A 271 -1.50 -1.93 -19.01
N ASP A 272 -1.48 -3.21 -18.67
CA ASP A 272 -2.22 -4.25 -19.36
C ASP A 272 -3.14 -4.94 -18.34
N ILE A 273 -4.44 -4.97 -18.63
CA ILE A 273 -5.47 -5.60 -17.80
C ILE A 273 -6.22 -6.61 -18.66
N ASP A 274 -6.28 -7.86 -18.21
CA ASP A 274 -7.11 -8.92 -18.76
C ASP A 274 -8.15 -9.32 -17.72
N SER A 275 -9.43 -9.08 -17.98
CA SER A 275 -10.52 -9.30 -17.04
C SER A 275 -11.72 -9.97 -17.71
N ASP A 276 -12.71 -10.37 -16.90
CA ASP A 276 -14.00 -10.85 -17.37
C ASP A 276 -14.79 -9.78 -18.15
N GLN A 277 -14.53 -8.49 -17.89
CA GLN A 277 -15.14 -7.36 -18.54
C GLN A 277 -14.48 -7.01 -19.90
N GLY A 278 -13.26 -7.51 -20.15
CA GLY A 278 -12.50 -7.24 -21.36
C GLY A 278 -11.01 -7.11 -21.12
N LYS A 279 -10.31 -6.70 -22.19
CA LYS A 279 -8.88 -6.42 -22.17
C LYS A 279 -8.62 -4.95 -22.41
N VAL A 280 -7.76 -4.35 -21.61
CA VAL A 280 -7.38 -2.95 -21.74
C VAL A 280 -5.86 -2.84 -21.65
N SER A 281 -5.29 -2.06 -22.56
CA SER A 281 -3.89 -1.65 -22.50
C SER A 281 -3.80 -0.11 -22.53
N ALA A 282 -2.89 0.44 -21.75
CA ALA A 282 -2.62 1.86 -21.73
C ALA A 282 -1.13 2.14 -21.59
N SER A 283 -0.68 3.23 -22.22
CA SER A 283 0.67 3.78 -22.07
C SER A 283 0.63 5.28 -22.30
N GLY A 284 1.61 6.01 -21.78
CA GLY A 284 1.66 7.44 -21.97
C GLY A 284 2.47 8.17 -20.91
N SER A 285 2.26 9.48 -20.85
CA SER A 285 2.90 10.34 -19.87
C SER A 285 1.96 11.45 -19.41
N ALA A 286 2.17 11.92 -18.20
CA ALA A 286 1.50 13.08 -17.64
C ALA A 286 2.49 13.88 -16.80
N GLN A 287 2.38 15.20 -16.83
CA GLN A 287 3.09 16.07 -15.90
C GLN A 287 2.07 16.59 -14.89
N LEU A 288 2.37 16.45 -13.60
CA LEU A 288 1.45 16.82 -12.52
C LEU A 288 1.56 18.30 -12.12
N GLN A 289 2.18 19.11 -12.96
CA GLN A 289 2.44 20.53 -12.79
C GLN A 289 2.29 21.25 -14.14
N ASP A 290 2.30 22.57 -14.15
CA ASP A 290 2.30 23.38 -15.38
C ASP A 290 1.14 23.05 -16.34
N ASN A 291 -0.11 23.13 -15.86
CA ASN A 291 -1.31 22.85 -16.65
C ASN A 291 -1.46 21.38 -17.09
N TRP A 292 -0.84 20.46 -16.40
CA TRP A 292 -1.05 19.01 -16.55
C TRP A 292 -1.04 18.52 -18.00
N PRO A 293 0.08 18.71 -18.73
CA PRO A 293 0.17 18.10 -20.05
C PRO A 293 0.07 16.59 -19.96
N VAL A 294 -0.84 16.00 -20.73
CA VAL A 294 -1.15 14.57 -20.74
C VAL A 294 -1.07 14.05 -22.17
N ASP A 295 -0.42 12.93 -22.38
CA ASP A 295 -0.45 12.15 -23.62
C ASP A 295 -0.59 10.67 -23.25
N ILE A 296 -1.83 10.16 -23.33
CA ILE A 296 -2.16 8.78 -22.98
C ILE A 296 -2.82 8.11 -24.16
N THR A 297 -2.35 6.95 -24.53
CA THR A 297 -2.98 6.05 -25.50
C THR A 297 -3.60 4.88 -24.74
N LEU A 298 -4.87 4.62 -25.01
CA LEU A 298 -5.64 3.52 -24.45
C LEU A 298 -6.19 2.68 -25.60
N ALA A 299 -6.04 1.38 -25.52
CA ALA A 299 -6.65 0.44 -26.44
C ALA A 299 -7.34 -0.67 -25.64
N GLY A 300 -8.47 -1.15 -26.13
CA GLY A 300 -9.20 -2.19 -25.41
C GLY A 300 -10.13 -2.99 -26.29
N THR A 301 -10.59 -4.12 -25.75
CA THR A 301 -11.64 -4.94 -26.31
C THR A 301 -12.62 -5.25 -25.20
N LEU A 302 -13.89 -4.89 -25.39
CA LEU A 302 -14.93 -5.09 -24.40
C LEU A 302 -15.49 -6.52 -24.45
N ASN A 303 -15.83 -7.07 -23.28
CA ASN A 303 -16.47 -8.38 -23.17
C ASN A 303 -17.81 -8.31 -22.43
N VAL A 304 -18.49 -7.17 -22.51
CA VAL A 304 -19.78 -6.88 -21.83
C VAL A 304 -20.87 -6.70 -22.87
N ASP A 305 -22.03 -7.32 -22.66
CA ASP A 305 -23.19 -7.10 -23.51
C ASP A 305 -23.75 -5.67 -23.35
N PRO A 306 -24.16 -4.98 -24.42
CA PRO A 306 -24.26 -5.44 -25.81
C PRO A 306 -22.97 -5.22 -26.64
N MET A 307 -21.88 -4.73 -26.06
CA MET A 307 -20.65 -4.29 -26.77
C MET A 307 -19.57 -5.40 -26.82
N LYS A 308 -19.96 -6.65 -26.73
CA LYS A 308 -19.03 -7.77 -26.71
C LYS A 308 -18.24 -7.89 -28.02
N GLY A 309 -16.90 -7.84 -27.90
CA GLY A 309 -15.98 -7.90 -29.04
C GLY A 309 -15.66 -6.55 -29.67
N GLU A 310 -16.30 -5.48 -29.24
CA GLU A 310 -16.02 -4.13 -29.71
C GLU A 310 -14.60 -3.70 -29.31
N LYS A 311 -13.89 -3.10 -30.26
CA LYS A 311 -12.56 -2.53 -30.04
C LYS A 311 -12.66 -1.04 -29.82
N VAL A 312 -12.07 -0.57 -28.74
CA VAL A 312 -11.98 0.84 -28.42
C VAL A 312 -10.52 1.28 -28.48
N GLN A 313 -10.27 2.37 -29.18
CA GLN A 313 -8.96 3.04 -29.16
C GLN A 313 -9.19 4.51 -28.88
N LEU A 314 -8.55 5.01 -27.84
CA LEU A 314 -8.63 6.39 -27.43
C LEU A 314 -7.24 6.96 -27.27
N LYS A 315 -6.99 8.11 -27.87
CA LYS A 315 -5.80 8.91 -27.62
C LYS A 315 -6.22 10.21 -26.95
N VAL A 316 -5.75 10.43 -25.76
CA VAL A 316 -5.98 11.64 -24.98
C VAL A 316 -4.68 12.42 -24.94
N GLY A 317 -4.67 13.60 -25.55
CA GLY A 317 -3.55 14.52 -25.52
C GLY A 317 -4.08 15.93 -25.27
N GLY A 318 -3.50 16.65 -24.34
CA GLY A 318 -3.96 17.99 -23.99
C GLY A 318 -3.20 18.60 -22.81
N ARG A 319 -3.67 19.78 -22.44
CA ARG A 319 -3.23 20.49 -21.23
C ARG A 319 -4.50 20.98 -20.51
N SER A 320 -4.46 21.06 -19.20
CA SER A 320 -5.52 21.76 -18.47
C SER A 320 -5.48 23.25 -18.82
N ALA A 321 -6.65 23.86 -18.84
CA ALA A 321 -6.80 25.27 -19.24
C ALA A 321 -6.27 26.22 -18.14
#